data_b399976c7b59d1d02b3c7f438a855435
#
_entry.id   b399976c7b59d1d02b3c7f438a855435
#
_cell.length_a   1.000
_cell.length_b   1.000
_cell.length_c   1.000
_cell.angle_alpha   90.00
_cell.angle_beta   90.00
_cell.angle_gamma   90.00
#
_symmetry.space_group_name_H-M   'P 1'
#
loop_
_entity.id
_entity.type
_entity.pdbx_description
1 polymer ?
#
loop_
_entity_poly.entity_id
_entity_poly.type
_entity_poly.pdbx_seq_one_letter_code
_entity_poly.pdbx_strand_id
1 'polypeptide(L)'
;MGDLGDPDLVLRFWKPYDCLSAFTDREGRTTLTDYVSVPNVYAAGRLDRDSEGLLLLARSKTLRGRLTDPTIGHPRTYLVQIEGVPSQQALDRLATGLDLKDGRTRPAIAERVAGTPDLPARPVPIRVRKTVPDSWIRLTLTEGKNRQVRRMTAAVGHPTLRLVRWSIGAITLDGLAPGEWQPLSAIERQKLRAGLSSPRDASRSGPHRRARAPRSQR
;
A
#
# COMPACT_ATOMS: atom_id res chain seq x y z
N MET A 1 7.28 14.97 18.25
CA MET A 1 8.19 13.90 17.78
C MET A 1 7.71 12.62 18.42
N GLY A 2 7.32 11.60 17.65
CA GLY A 2 6.81 10.35 18.24
C GLY A 2 7.90 9.64 19.04
N ASP A 3 7.50 8.98 20.14
CA ASP A 3 8.42 8.18 20.95
C ASP A 3 8.98 7.02 20.13
N LEU A 4 10.27 7.11 19.77
CA LEU A 4 10.95 6.04 19.04
C LEU A 4 11.19 4.77 19.90
N GLY A 5 10.92 4.81 21.21
CA GLY A 5 10.93 3.66 22.12
C GLY A 5 9.63 2.85 22.11
N ASP A 6 8.54 3.41 21.60
CA ASP A 6 7.19 2.81 21.62
C ASP A 6 7.19 1.40 20.98
N PRO A 7 6.76 0.34 21.69
CA PRO A 7 6.61 -1.00 21.13
C PRO A 7 5.60 -1.08 19.98
N ASP A 8 4.66 -0.15 19.94
CA ASP A 8 3.64 -0.03 18.89
C ASP A 8 4.03 0.96 17.79
N LEU A 9 5.32 1.33 17.70
CA LEU A 9 5.83 2.25 16.71
C LEU A 9 5.50 1.77 15.29
N VAL A 10 4.94 2.68 14.51
CA VAL A 10 4.72 2.52 13.07
C VAL A 10 5.28 3.76 12.36
N LEU A 11 6.11 3.52 11.37
CA LEU A 11 6.63 4.57 10.50
C LEU A 11 5.91 4.52 9.16
N ARG A 12 5.59 5.68 8.60
CA ARG A 12 5.33 5.87 7.18
C ARG A 12 6.65 6.26 6.53
N PHE A 13 7.03 5.56 5.48
CA PHE A 13 8.26 5.76 4.74
C PHE A 13 7.97 5.91 3.27
N TRP A 14 8.55 6.92 2.61
CA TRP A 14 8.53 7.00 1.16
C TRP A 14 9.69 6.21 0.59
N LYS A 15 9.44 4.95 0.23
CA LYS A 15 10.44 4.14 -0.44
C LYS A 15 10.79 4.74 -1.81
N PRO A 16 12.03 5.14 -2.06
CA PRO A 16 12.44 5.66 -3.36
C PRO A 16 12.53 4.54 -4.42
N TYR A 17 12.67 4.97 -5.67
CA TYR A 17 12.99 4.07 -6.79
C TYR A 17 14.33 3.39 -6.53
N ASP A 18 14.48 2.16 -7.05
CA ASP A 18 15.69 1.36 -6.99
C ASP A 18 16.15 0.96 -5.57
N CYS A 19 15.24 0.94 -4.61
CA CYS A 19 15.47 0.49 -3.24
C CYS A 19 14.70 -0.81 -2.96
N LEU A 20 15.33 -1.77 -2.30
CA LEU A 20 14.70 -3.01 -1.85
C LEU A 20 13.84 -2.77 -0.62
N SER A 21 12.68 -3.44 -0.53
CA SER A 21 11.83 -3.46 0.68
C SER A 21 12.37 -4.43 1.74
N ALA A 22 13.66 -4.38 2.01
CA ALA A 22 14.38 -5.22 2.96
C ALA A 22 15.48 -4.41 3.63
N PHE A 23 15.90 -4.81 4.84
CA PHE A 23 17.00 -4.17 5.57
C PHE A 23 18.37 -4.78 5.27
N THR A 24 18.41 -5.91 4.57
CA THR A 24 19.65 -6.60 4.21
C THR A 24 19.62 -7.03 2.76
N ASP A 25 20.78 -7.01 2.13
CA ASP A 25 20.99 -7.53 0.79
C ASP A 25 22.39 -8.13 0.68
N ARG A 26 22.55 -9.18 -0.15
CA ARG A 26 23.83 -9.84 -0.39
C ARG A 26 24.57 -9.31 -1.63
N GLU A 27 23.88 -8.57 -2.47
CA GLU A 27 24.38 -8.08 -3.75
C GLU A 27 24.76 -6.58 -3.68
N GLY A 28 24.71 -5.97 -2.49
CA GLY A 28 25.09 -4.57 -2.29
C GLY A 28 24.11 -3.54 -2.90
N ARG A 29 22.87 -3.94 -3.17
CA ARG A 29 21.82 -3.03 -3.65
C ARG A 29 21.31 -2.16 -2.52
N THR A 30 20.81 -0.98 -2.85
CA THR A 30 20.16 -0.06 -1.89
C THR A 30 19.00 -0.74 -1.18
N THR A 31 18.98 -0.61 0.15
CA THR A 31 18.02 -1.24 1.05
C THR A 31 17.34 -0.21 1.95
N LEU A 32 16.42 -0.65 2.82
CA LEU A 32 15.81 0.22 3.83
C LEU A 32 16.83 0.75 4.85
N THR A 33 17.94 0.05 5.08
CA THR A 33 19.00 0.45 6.03
C THR A 33 19.65 1.78 5.61
N ASP A 34 19.72 2.06 4.31
CA ASP A 34 20.32 3.29 3.79
C ASP A 34 19.48 4.55 4.12
N TYR A 35 18.23 4.37 4.54
CA TYR A 35 17.29 5.46 4.81
C TYR A 35 16.75 5.45 6.23
N VAL A 36 16.60 4.29 6.86
CA VAL A 36 15.88 4.13 8.12
C VAL A 36 16.82 3.57 9.19
N SER A 37 17.28 4.44 10.08
CA SER A 37 18.17 4.11 11.21
C SER A 37 17.43 3.62 12.47
N VAL A 38 16.09 3.58 12.46
CA VAL A 38 15.28 3.19 13.61
C VAL A 38 15.37 1.66 13.83
N PRO A 39 15.83 1.19 14.99
CA PRO A 39 16.00 -0.22 15.23
C PRO A 39 14.66 -0.94 15.43
N ASN A 40 14.67 -2.25 15.14
CA ASN A 40 13.54 -3.16 15.39
C ASN A 40 12.23 -2.77 14.65
N VAL A 41 12.31 -2.05 13.55
CA VAL A 41 11.19 -1.84 12.64
C VAL A 41 11.35 -2.72 11.41
N TYR A 42 10.24 -3.22 10.89
CA TYR A 42 10.22 -4.15 9.74
C TYR A 42 9.11 -3.77 8.78
N ALA A 43 9.32 -4.01 7.49
CA ALA A 43 8.34 -3.70 6.47
C ALA A 43 7.03 -4.49 6.65
N ALA A 44 5.91 -3.78 6.62
CA ALA A 44 4.57 -4.36 6.53
C ALA A 44 4.19 -4.55 5.05
N GLY A 45 4.67 -5.64 4.47
CA GLY A 45 4.55 -5.93 3.05
C GLY A 45 5.73 -5.41 2.24
N ARG A 46 5.54 -5.37 0.92
CA ARG A 46 6.61 -5.04 -0.02
C ARG A 46 6.14 -4.05 -1.10
N LEU A 47 7.06 -3.29 -1.61
CA LEU A 47 7.06 -2.68 -2.94
C LEU A 47 8.19 -3.30 -3.74
N ASP A 48 8.00 -3.46 -5.03
CA ASP A 48 9.08 -3.91 -5.91
C ASP A 48 10.21 -2.86 -5.92
N ARG A 49 11.41 -3.28 -6.31
CA ARG A 49 12.59 -2.41 -6.39
C ARG A 49 12.33 -1.20 -7.29
N ASP A 50 11.65 -1.43 -8.42
CA ASP A 50 11.28 -0.43 -9.42
C ASP A 50 9.97 0.32 -9.13
N SER A 51 9.40 0.17 -7.93
CA SER A 51 8.19 0.85 -7.47
C SER A 51 8.53 1.79 -6.32
N GLU A 52 7.83 2.91 -6.27
CA GLU A 52 8.05 3.99 -5.30
C GLU A 52 6.86 4.12 -4.34
N GLY A 53 7.04 4.88 -3.28
CA GLY A 53 5.93 5.36 -2.47
C GLY A 53 5.80 4.74 -1.09
N LEU A 54 4.61 4.83 -0.53
CA LEU A 54 4.33 4.53 0.86
C LEU A 54 4.64 3.08 1.22
N LEU A 55 5.54 2.90 2.15
CA LEU A 55 5.81 1.65 2.83
C LEU A 55 5.64 1.87 4.34
N LEU A 56 4.82 1.05 4.98
CA LEU A 56 4.71 1.07 6.44
C LEU A 56 5.76 0.15 7.05
N LEU A 57 6.46 0.66 8.06
CA LEU A 57 7.41 -0.11 8.85
C LEU A 57 6.87 -0.17 10.29
N ALA A 58 6.82 -1.34 10.90
CA ALA A 58 6.28 -1.50 12.23
C ALA A 58 7.09 -2.48 13.08
N ARG A 59 7.14 -2.24 14.39
CA ARG A 59 7.71 -3.17 15.38
C ARG A 59 6.80 -4.38 15.58
N SER A 60 5.52 -4.16 15.77
CA SER A 60 4.55 -5.20 16.04
C SER A 60 4.43 -6.21 14.89
N LYS A 61 4.81 -7.46 15.13
CA LYS A 61 4.65 -8.58 14.17
C LYS A 61 3.17 -8.82 13.84
N THR A 62 2.30 -8.73 14.84
CA THR A 62 0.85 -8.90 14.68
C THR A 62 0.27 -7.84 13.75
N LEU A 63 0.64 -6.57 13.94
CA LEU A 63 0.18 -5.49 13.08
C LEU A 63 0.67 -5.68 11.64
N ARG A 64 1.95 -6.05 11.44
CA ARG A 64 2.48 -6.34 10.09
C ARG A 64 1.71 -7.48 9.42
N GLY A 65 1.43 -8.56 10.16
CA GLY A 65 0.61 -9.66 9.65
C GLY A 65 -0.77 -9.20 9.18
N ARG A 66 -1.47 -8.41 9.99
CA ARG A 66 -2.80 -7.87 9.62
C ARG A 66 -2.76 -6.93 8.42
N LEU A 67 -1.75 -6.07 8.32
CA LEU A 67 -1.56 -5.15 7.19
C LEU A 67 -1.31 -5.88 5.86
N THR A 68 -0.79 -7.10 5.92
CA THR A 68 -0.47 -7.91 4.74
C THR A 68 -1.45 -9.03 4.47
N ASP A 69 -2.40 -9.25 5.36
CA ASP A 69 -3.40 -10.31 5.24
C ASP A 69 -4.35 -10.01 4.05
N PRO A 70 -4.37 -10.88 3.02
CA PRO A 70 -5.23 -10.67 1.86
C PRO A 70 -6.72 -10.80 2.18
N THR A 71 -7.09 -11.44 3.31
CA THR A 71 -8.48 -11.60 3.72
C THR A 71 -9.09 -10.31 4.26
N ILE A 72 -8.27 -9.42 4.83
CA ILE A 72 -8.70 -8.11 5.33
C ILE A 72 -8.99 -7.15 4.17
N GLY A 73 -8.29 -7.30 3.05
CA GLY A 73 -8.55 -6.49 1.86
C GLY A 73 -8.24 -5.00 2.06
N HIS A 74 -7.22 -4.68 2.83
CA HIS A 74 -6.85 -3.30 3.14
C HIS A 74 -6.54 -2.50 1.86
N PRO A 75 -7.23 -1.38 1.57
CA PRO A 75 -7.08 -0.66 0.31
C PRO A 75 -5.69 -0.04 0.16
N ARG A 76 -5.14 -0.12 -1.03
CA ARG A 76 -3.86 0.49 -1.43
C ARG A 76 -4.09 1.28 -2.70
N THR A 77 -3.86 2.59 -2.63
CA THR A 77 -4.03 3.49 -3.78
C THR A 77 -2.68 3.78 -4.41
N TYR A 78 -2.65 3.71 -5.73
CA TYR A 78 -1.46 3.95 -6.55
C TYR A 78 -1.72 5.10 -7.51
N LEU A 79 -0.72 5.96 -7.69
CA LEU A 79 -0.59 6.84 -8.84
C LEU A 79 0.29 6.13 -9.87
N VAL A 80 -0.25 5.93 -11.05
CA VAL A 80 0.37 5.10 -12.09
C VAL A 80 0.51 5.91 -13.36
N GLN A 81 1.75 6.20 -13.77
CA GLN A 81 2.04 6.72 -15.10
C GLN A 81 2.07 5.56 -16.08
N ILE A 82 1.32 5.69 -17.16
CA ILE A 82 1.12 4.65 -18.16
C ILE A 82 1.40 5.18 -19.56
N GLU A 83 1.79 4.31 -20.49
CA GLU A 83 1.86 4.63 -21.91
C GLU A 83 0.46 4.84 -22.48
N GLY A 84 0.29 5.89 -23.28
CA GLY A 84 -0.98 6.25 -23.92
C GLY A 84 -1.98 6.89 -22.96
N VAL A 85 -3.17 7.16 -23.51
CA VAL A 85 -4.32 7.71 -22.76
C VAL A 85 -5.41 6.63 -22.73
N PRO A 86 -5.79 6.11 -21.56
CA PRO A 86 -6.74 5.01 -21.47
C PRO A 86 -8.14 5.48 -21.85
N SER A 87 -8.85 4.67 -22.63
CA SER A 87 -10.27 4.86 -22.87
C SER A 87 -11.09 4.57 -21.61
N GLN A 88 -12.36 5.02 -21.57
CA GLN A 88 -13.26 4.65 -20.47
C GLN A 88 -13.41 3.14 -20.37
N GLN A 89 -13.51 2.42 -21.49
CA GLN A 89 -13.58 0.97 -21.52
C GLN A 89 -12.36 0.29 -20.85
N ALA A 90 -11.15 0.84 -21.06
CA ALA A 90 -9.95 0.33 -20.39
C ALA A 90 -10.00 0.52 -18.87
N LEU A 91 -10.50 1.67 -18.40
CA LEU A 91 -10.71 1.95 -16.98
C LEU A 91 -11.79 1.03 -16.38
N ASP A 92 -12.91 0.82 -17.08
CA ASP A 92 -13.99 -0.07 -16.65
C ASP A 92 -13.50 -1.51 -16.51
N ARG A 93 -12.65 -1.97 -17.45
CA ARG A 93 -12.01 -3.29 -17.37
C ARG A 93 -11.09 -3.41 -16.15
N LEU A 94 -10.29 -2.36 -15.84
CA LEU A 94 -9.49 -2.33 -14.62
C LEU A 94 -10.37 -2.40 -13.37
N ALA A 95 -11.49 -1.69 -13.36
CA ALA A 95 -12.41 -1.60 -12.22
C ALA A 95 -13.18 -2.92 -11.98
N THR A 96 -13.63 -3.59 -13.03
CA THR A 96 -14.42 -4.84 -12.91
C THR A 96 -13.56 -6.07 -12.64
N GLY A 97 -12.24 -5.95 -12.82
CA GLY A 97 -11.29 -7.04 -12.66
C GLY A 97 -10.94 -7.74 -13.97
N LEU A 98 -9.72 -8.26 -14.02
CA LEU A 98 -9.10 -8.86 -15.20
C LEU A 98 -8.65 -10.29 -14.90
N ASP A 99 -8.69 -11.14 -15.93
CA ASP A 99 -8.11 -12.47 -15.87
C ASP A 99 -6.61 -12.37 -16.15
N LEU A 100 -5.80 -12.61 -15.12
CA LEU A 100 -4.35 -12.67 -15.19
C LEU A 100 -3.90 -14.14 -15.07
N LYS A 101 -2.62 -14.42 -15.36
CA LYS A 101 -2.07 -15.80 -15.31
C LYS A 101 -2.29 -16.51 -13.96
N ASP A 102 -2.33 -15.77 -12.86
CA ASP A 102 -2.54 -16.24 -11.49
C ASP A 102 -3.98 -16.05 -11.00
N GLY A 103 -4.92 -15.98 -11.91
CA GLY A 103 -6.36 -15.89 -11.67
C GLY A 103 -6.91 -14.46 -11.76
N ARG A 104 -8.24 -14.36 -11.69
CA ARG A 104 -8.96 -13.11 -11.80
C ARG A 104 -8.60 -12.15 -10.66
N THR A 105 -8.46 -10.86 -11.00
CA THR A 105 -8.27 -9.80 -10.00
C THR A 105 -9.62 -9.44 -9.35
N ARG A 106 -9.55 -8.99 -8.10
CA ARG A 106 -10.71 -8.39 -7.44
C ARG A 106 -11.11 -7.09 -8.15
N PRO A 107 -12.36 -6.64 -8.01
CA PRO A 107 -12.76 -5.31 -8.42
C PRO A 107 -11.87 -4.23 -7.80
N ALA A 108 -11.63 -3.17 -8.55
CA ALA A 108 -10.76 -2.06 -8.18
C ALA A 108 -11.47 -0.72 -8.41
N ILE A 109 -10.89 0.38 -7.92
CA ILE A 109 -11.29 1.72 -8.33
C ILE A 109 -10.22 2.21 -9.30
N ALA A 110 -10.62 2.56 -10.52
CA ALA A 110 -9.72 3.04 -11.56
C ALA A 110 -10.24 4.37 -12.13
N GLU A 111 -9.43 5.42 -12.01
CA GLU A 111 -9.80 6.78 -12.40
C GLU A 111 -8.65 7.43 -13.18
N ARG A 112 -8.98 8.25 -14.18
CA ARG A 112 -7.99 9.10 -14.83
C ARG A 112 -7.62 10.25 -13.90
N VAL A 113 -6.33 10.57 -13.80
CA VAL A 113 -5.85 11.76 -13.11
C VAL A 113 -5.72 12.89 -14.12
N ALA A 114 -6.28 14.04 -13.82
CA ALA A 114 -6.13 15.23 -14.66
C ALA A 114 -4.69 15.78 -14.53
N GLY A 115 -4.02 15.96 -15.66
CA GLY A 115 -2.65 16.46 -15.69
C GLY A 115 -1.61 15.52 -15.08
N THR A 116 -0.46 16.09 -14.72
CA THR A 116 0.62 15.37 -14.04
C THR A 116 0.51 15.60 -12.53
N PRO A 117 0.47 14.54 -11.71
CA PRO A 117 0.51 14.68 -10.26
C PRO A 117 1.78 15.43 -9.81
N ASP A 118 1.64 16.24 -8.75
CA ASP A 118 2.77 16.87 -8.09
C ASP A 118 3.58 15.82 -7.32
N LEU A 119 4.55 15.23 -8.02
CA LEU A 119 5.44 14.20 -7.49
C LEU A 119 6.89 14.60 -7.73
N PRO A 120 7.77 14.43 -6.75
CA PRO A 120 9.20 14.67 -6.93
C PRO A 120 9.75 13.94 -8.14
N ALA A 121 10.71 14.56 -8.81
CA ALA A 121 11.41 13.92 -9.94
C ALA A 121 12.10 12.63 -9.49
N ARG A 122 12.06 11.61 -10.32
CA ARG A 122 12.78 10.35 -10.07
C ARG A 122 14.25 10.50 -10.45
N PRO A 123 15.20 10.00 -9.62
CA PRO A 123 16.63 10.08 -9.94
C PRO A 123 17.01 9.43 -11.28
N VAL A 124 16.36 8.31 -11.62
CA VAL A 124 16.52 7.65 -12.91
C VAL A 124 15.39 8.08 -13.82
N PRO A 125 15.68 8.78 -14.94
CA PRO A 125 14.66 9.24 -15.86
C PRO A 125 13.78 8.12 -16.40
N ILE A 126 12.52 8.43 -16.63
CA ILE A 126 11.59 7.51 -17.31
C ILE A 126 11.88 7.60 -18.82
N ARG A 127 11.93 6.47 -19.48
CA ARG A 127 12.07 6.43 -20.94
C ARG A 127 10.87 7.11 -21.59
N VAL A 128 11.13 8.23 -22.25
CA VAL A 128 10.12 8.97 -23.02
C VAL A 128 10.14 8.47 -24.46
N ARG A 129 8.99 8.05 -24.98
CA ARG A 129 8.79 7.76 -26.40
C ARG A 129 8.19 9.00 -27.06
N LYS A 130 8.87 9.58 -28.04
CA LYS A 130 8.42 10.82 -28.72
C LYS A 130 7.04 10.70 -29.38
N THR A 131 6.65 9.48 -29.76
CA THR A 131 5.42 9.21 -30.52
C THR A 131 4.26 8.65 -29.70
N VAL A 132 4.49 8.32 -28.43
CA VAL A 132 3.46 7.77 -27.55
C VAL A 132 3.29 8.70 -26.38
N PRO A 133 2.13 9.35 -26.21
CA PRO A 133 1.87 10.17 -25.03
C PRO A 133 1.87 9.29 -23.78
N ASP A 134 2.03 9.90 -22.63
CA ASP A 134 1.79 9.25 -21.35
C ASP A 134 0.65 9.93 -20.60
N SER A 135 0.07 9.24 -19.67
CA SER A 135 -0.99 9.77 -18.82
C SER A 135 -0.94 9.13 -17.44
N TRP A 136 -1.70 9.69 -16.50
CA TRP A 136 -1.77 9.20 -15.15
C TRP A 136 -3.15 8.65 -14.81
N ILE A 137 -3.15 7.53 -14.10
CA ILE A 137 -4.35 6.97 -13.47
C ILE A 137 -4.15 6.80 -11.98
N ARG A 138 -5.26 6.87 -11.24
CA ARG A 138 -5.34 6.44 -9.84
C ARG A 138 -5.98 5.05 -9.81
N LEU A 139 -5.29 4.09 -9.19
CA LEU A 139 -5.78 2.72 -9.07
C LEU A 139 -5.77 2.29 -7.61
N THR A 140 -6.94 1.93 -7.06
CA THR A 140 -7.08 1.43 -5.68
C THR A 140 -7.42 -0.04 -5.71
N LEU A 141 -6.59 -0.85 -5.06
CA LEU A 141 -6.71 -2.30 -4.95
C LEU A 141 -6.94 -2.73 -3.51
N THR A 142 -7.70 -3.81 -3.30
CA THR A 142 -7.91 -4.47 -2.00
C THR A 142 -7.19 -5.82 -1.90
N GLU A 143 -6.28 -6.09 -2.83
CA GLU A 143 -5.43 -7.28 -2.86
C GLU A 143 -4.00 -6.91 -3.30
N GLY A 144 -3.06 -7.86 -3.24
CA GLY A 144 -1.66 -7.59 -3.58
C GLY A 144 -0.97 -8.81 -4.18
N LYS A 145 -1.26 -9.14 -5.45
CA LYS A 145 -0.53 -10.16 -6.20
C LYS A 145 0.81 -9.61 -6.69
N ASN A 146 1.74 -10.50 -7.02
CA ASN A 146 3.05 -10.09 -7.55
C ASN A 146 2.90 -9.19 -8.78
N ARG A 147 3.50 -7.99 -8.74
CA ARG A 147 3.50 -6.98 -9.82
C ARG A 147 2.10 -6.70 -10.42
N GLN A 148 1.07 -6.77 -9.58
CA GLN A 148 -0.33 -6.76 -10.03
C GLN A 148 -0.68 -5.53 -10.84
N VAL A 149 -0.40 -4.32 -10.35
CA VAL A 149 -0.72 -3.07 -11.05
C VAL A 149 -0.10 -3.08 -12.46
N ARG A 150 1.18 -3.42 -12.59
CA ARG A 150 1.88 -3.45 -13.88
C ARG A 150 1.28 -4.46 -14.85
N ARG A 151 0.85 -5.61 -14.36
CA ARG A 151 0.18 -6.64 -15.18
C ARG A 151 -1.23 -6.21 -15.59
N MET A 152 -1.96 -5.56 -14.71
CA MET A 152 -3.31 -5.06 -15.00
C MET A 152 -3.27 -3.97 -16.07
N THR A 153 -2.40 -2.98 -15.94
CA THR A 153 -2.27 -1.89 -16.92
C THR A 153 -1.79 -2.39 -18.28
N ALA A 154 -0.83 -3.32 -18.30
CA ALA A 154 -0.38 -3.96 -19.55
C ALA A 154 -1.49 -4.77 -20.23
N ALA A 155 -2.34 -5.49 -19.46
CA ALA A 155 -3.44 -6.28 -20.00
C ALA A 155 -4.56 -5.44 -20.65
N VAL A 156 -4.63 -4.15 -20.32
CA VAL A 156 -5.54 -3.21 -21.01
C VAL A 156 -4.84 -2.36 -22.07
N GLY A 157 -3.57 -2.66 -22.40
CA GLY A 157 -2.81 -2.02 -23.47
C GLY A 157 -2.02 -0.77 -23.06
N HIS A 158 -1.91 -0.50 -21.75
CA HIS A 158 -1.25 0.68 -21.21
C HIS A 158 -0.12 0.30 -20.22
N PRO A 159 1.08 -0.09 -20.68
CA PRO A 159 2.19 -0.46 -19.81
C PRO A 159 2.56 0.63 -18.80
N THR A 160 2.85 0.23 -17.57
CA THR A 160 3.26 1.13 -16.49
C THR A 160 4.69 1.66 -16.72
N LEU A 161 4.85 2.97 -16.71
CA LEU A 161 6.12 3.70 -16.75
C LEU A 161 6.64 4.03 -15.35
N ARG A 162 5.78 4.59 -14.48
CA ARG A 162 6.07 4.92 -13.09
C ARG A 162 4.95 4.41 -12.18
N LEU A 163 5.32 3.92 -11.00
CA LEU A 163 4.37 3.39 -10.04
C LEU A 163 4.70 3.92 -8.65
N VAL A 164 3.80 4.73 -8.11
CA VAL A 164 3.92 5.30 -6.77
C VAL A 164 2.73 4.85 -5.92
N ARG A 165 2.98 4.09 -4.86
CA ARG A 165 1.93 3.80 -3.88
C ARG A 165 1.68 5.03 -3.03
N TRP A 166 0.55 5.70 -3.27
CA TRP A 166 0.18 6.94 -2.61
C TRP A 166 -0.33 6.73 -1.19
N SER A 167 -1.19 5.70 -1.00
CA SER A 167 -1.77 5.44 0.31
C SER A 167 -1.94 3.96 0.64
N ILE A 168 -2.03 3.68 1.94
CA ILE A 168 -2.46 2.42 2.52
C ILE A 168 -3.58 2.75 3.51
N GLY A 169 -4.83 2.44 3.17
CA GLY A 169 -5.98 2.90 3.92
C GLY A 169 -6.01 4.42 4.05
N ALA A 170 -6.09 4.90 5.27
CA ALA A 170 -6.11 6.33 5.59
C ALA A 170 -4.71 6.97 5.69
N ILE A 171 -3.63 6.21 5.54
CA ILE A 171 -2.27 6.73 5.63
C ILE A 171 -1.78 7.07 4.23
N THR A 172 -1.26 8.29 4.07
CA THR A 172 -0.81 8.83 2.78
C THR A 172 0.68 9.21 2.80
N LEU A 173 1.20 9.60 1.63
CA LEU A 173 2.54 10.16 1.47
C LEU A 173 2.63 11.66 1.78
N ASP A 174 1.49 12.33 2.04
CA ASP A 174 1.45 13.78 2.24
C ASP A 174 2.52 14.25 3.22
N GLY A 175 3.30 15.26 2.81
CA GLY A 175 4.36 15.85 3.64
C GLY A 175 5.63 15.02 3.78
N LEU A 176 5.82 13.96 2.97
CA LEU A 176 7.08 13.23 2.87
C LEU A 176 7.75 13.47 1.52
N ALA A 177 9.07 13.46 1.51
CA ALA A 177 9.88 13.33 0.30
C ALA A 177 10.43 11.90 0.12
N PRO A 178 10.87 11.51 -1.09
CA PRO A 178 11.51 10.21 -1.32
C PRO A 178 12.72 9.99 -0.40
N GLY A 179 12.75 8.84 0.29
CA GLY A 179 13.78 8.50 1.27
C GLY A 179 13.45 8.97 2.69
N GLU A 180 12.43 9.80 2.89
CA GLU A 180 12.03 10.27 4.23
C GLU A 180 11.04 9.31 4.90
N TRP A 181 11.07 9.35 6.23
CA TRP A 181 10.12 8.64 7.08
C TRP A 181 9.65 9.50 8.25
N GLN A 182 8.46 9.22 8.74
CA GLN A 182 7.91 9.84 9.94
C GLN A 182 7.14 8.80 10.77
N PRO A 183 7.19 8.90 12.11
CA PRO A 183 6.30 8.13 12.97
C PRO A 183 4.85 8.52 12.74
N LEU A 184 3.95 7.54 12.73
CA LEU A 184 2.52 7.83 12.74
C LEU A 184 2.11 8.46 14.07
N SER A 185 1.31 9.51 13.99
CA SER A 185 0.64 10.08 15.15
C SER A 185 -0.34 9.07 15.78
N ALA A 186 -0.77 9.33 17.02
CA ALA A 186 -1.77 8.50 17.69
C ALA A 186 -3.08 8.39 16.88
N ILE A 187 -3.51 9.49 16.25
CA ILE A 187 -4.71 9.55 15.42
C ILE A 187 -4.55 8.68 14.15
N GLU A 188 -3.40 8.77 13.47
CA GLU A 188 -3.12 7.96 12.29
C GLU A 188 -3.05 6.47 12.64
N ARG A 189 -2.41 6.10 13.76
CA ARG A 189 -2.39 4.72 14.25
C ARG A 189 -3.79 4.19 14.56
N GLN A 190 -4.64 5.02 15.16
CA GLN A 190 -6.04 4.67 15.41
C GLN A 190 -6.81 4.43 14.10
N LYS A 191 -6.69 5.34 13.12
CA LYS A 191 -7.30 5.18 11.78
C LYS A 191 -6.80 3.92 11.07
N LEU A 192 -5.49 3.64 11.14
CA LEU A 192 -4.89 2.45 10.57
C LEU A 192 -5.48 1.17 11.19
N ARG A 193 -5.57 1.11 12.51
CA ARG A 193 -6.15 -0.04 13.25
C ARG A 193 -7.63 -0.22 12.96
N ALA A 194 -8.40 0.85 12.88
CA ALA A 194 -9.82 0.81 12.53
C ALA A 194 -10.04 0.20 11.13
N GLY A 195 -9.22 0.57 10.15
CA GLY A 195 -9.26 -0.01 8.80
C GLY A 195 -8.85 -1.49 8.71
N LEU A 196 -8.25 -2.04 9.77
CA LEU A 196 -7.87 -3.45 9.85
C LEU A 196 -8.90 -4.33 10.56
N SER A 197 -9.95 -3.75 11.15
CA SER A 197 -11.00 -4.51 11.83
C SER A 197 -11.81 -5.28 10.80
N SER A 198 -11.72 -6.60 10.84
CA SER A 198 -12.56 -7.48 10.02
C SER A 198 -14.02 -7.42 10.52
N PRO A 199 -15.03 -7.56 9.65
CA PRO A 199 -16.42 -7.75 10.08
C PRO A 199 -16.60 -8.91 11.08
N ARG A 200 -15.69 -9.89 11.09
CA ARG A 200 -15.66 -11.00 12.05
C ARG A 200 -15.22 -10.60 13.46
N ASP A 201 -14.43 -9.53 13.61
CA ASP A 201 -13.98 -9.05 14.92
C ASP A 201 -15.09 -8.25 15.63
N ALA A 202 -15.95 -7.58 14.88
CA ALA A 202 -17.09 -6.83 15.39
C ALA A 202 -18.14 -7.74 16.06
N SER A 203 -18.25 -9.00 15.62
CA SER A 203 -19.21 -9.96 16.20
C SER A 203 -18.72 -10.62 17.51
N ARG A 204 -17.45 -10.50 17.86
CA ARG A 204 -16.88 -11.05 19.09
C ARG A 204 -16.90 -10.12 20.30
N SER A 205 -17.22 -8.85 20.11
CA SER A 205 -17.28 -7.83 21.17
C SER A 205 -18.69 -7.62 21.75
N GLY A 206 -19.62 -8.55 21.51
CA GLY A 206 -20.93 -8.55 22.17
C GLY A 206 -20.78 -8.84 23.67
N PRO A 207 -21.52 -8.13 24.56
CA PRO A 207 -21.39 -8.32 26.00
C PRO A 207 -21.85 -9.72 26.41
N HIS A 208 -20.93 -10.52 26.95
CA HIS A 208 -21.24 -11.77 27.64
C HIS A 208 -22.05 -11.44 28.91
N ARG A 209 -23.34 -11.30 28.77
CA ARG A 209 -24.28 -11.32 29.87
C ARG A 209 -24.43 -12.75 30.37
N ARG A 210 -23.56 -13.16 31.31
CA ARG A 210 -23.82 -14.34 32.10
C ARG A 210 -24.97 -14.03 33.04
N ALA A 211 -26.19 -14.41 32.68
CA ALA A 211 -27.30 -14.56 33.58
C ALA A 211 -27.04 -15.78 34.48
N ARG A 212 -26.67 -15.57 35.73
CA ARG A 212 -26.71 -16.58 36.77
C ARG A 212 -28.18 -16.73 37.21
N ALA A 213 -28.80 -17.86 36.94
CA ALA A 213 -30.07 -18.25 37.48
C ALA A 213 -29.90 -18.58 39.00
N PRO A 214 -30.82 -18.17 39.88
CA PRO A 214 -30.78 -18.54 41.30
C PRO A 214 -31.20 -20.01 41.46
N ARG A 215 -30.40 -20.77 42.24
CA ARG A 215 -30.81 -22.08 42.75
C ARG A 215 -31.89 -21.86 43.79
N SER A 216 -33.12 -22.36 43.54
CA SER A 216 -34.13 -22.57 44.58
C SER A 216 -33.78 -23.82 45.38
N GLN A 217 -33.72 -23.67 46.69
CA GLN A 217 -33.74 -24.77 47.67
C GLN A 217 -35.17 -25.33 47.77
N ARG A 218 -35.30 -26.61 47.69
CA ARG A 218 -36.15 -27.50 48.52
C ARG A 218 -35.59 -28.92 48.44
#